data_ec6cd4d92b884198942efae511d450db
#
_entry.id   ec6cd4d92b884198942efae511d450db
#
_cell.length_a   1.000
_cell.length_b   1.000
_cell.length_c   1.000
_cell.angle_alpha   90.00
_cell.angle_beta   90.00
_cell.angle_gamma   90.00
#
_symmetry.space_group_name_H-M   'P 1'
#
loop_
_entity.id
_entity.type
_entity.pdbx_description
1 polymer ?
#
loop_
_entity_poly.entity_id
_entity_poly.type
_entity_poly.pdbx_seq_one_letter_code
_entity_poly.pdbx_strand_id
1 'polypeptide(L)'
;MAGFARQYRLGATSPALWRYIAAIHNRADITLAPSSAAVWDLRSHGVENVVRWMRGVDAKRFNPEHRNAELRHRFSSRGNKIVGFVGRLAREKQVDRLVEVAALPGVSLVIVGDGPCKDKLEKMIPSALFTGFASGLELSQMYASFDVFAHTGVDETFCQAIQEALASGVPVVAPASGGPLDLVQHGHNGFLWNPAKRHTFVEGVNELVTNGESLKFCASNARASVEHRTWDSVMSELVGHYRAVANGLSLAYSGASK
;
A
#
# COMPACT_ATOMS: atom_id res chain seq x y z
N MET A 1 12.44 -4.11 6.78
CA MET A 1 13.06 -4.43 8.08
C MET A 1 13.68 -3.21 8.74
N ALA A 2 14.45 -2.38 8.03
CA ALA A 2 15.10 -1.19 8.62
C ALA A 2 14.12 -0.17 9.24
N GLY A 3 12.95 0.06 8.63
CA GLY A 3 11.91 0.94 9.18
C GLY A 3 11.33 0.42 10.49
N PHE A 4 10.96 -0.86 10.53
CA PHE A 4 10.47 -1.52 11.75
C PHE A 4 11.51 -1.49 12.87
N ALA A 5 12.77 -1.79 12.56
CA ALA A 5 13.84 -1.80 13.55
C ALA A 5 14.15 -0.39 14.09
N ARG A 6 14.10 0.66 13.25
CA ARG A 6 14.22 2.06 13.70
C ARG A 6 13.10 2.43 14.67
N GLN A 7 11.87 2.04 14.37
CA GLN A 7 10.70 2.41 15.15
C GLN A 7 10.68 1.75 16.54
N TYR A 8 11.15 0.49 16.63
CA TYR A 8 11.20 -0.24 17.90
C TYR A 8 12.56 -0.15 18.61
N ARG A 9 13.46 0.77 18.17
CA ARG A 9 14.82 0.95 18.70
C ARG A 9 15.63 -0.36 18.80
N LEU A 10 15.25 -1.35 18.01
CA LEU A 10 16.03 -2.57 17.86
C LEU A 10 17.26 -2.20 17.03
N GLY A 11 18.45 -2.30 17.55
CA GLY A 11 19.71 -1.87 16.92
C GLY A 11 20.03 -2.41 15.51
N ALA A 12 19.00 -2.59 14.68
CA ALA A 12 19.04 -3.12 13.32
C ALA A 12 19.73 -2.19 12.28
N THR A 13 20.22 -1.05 12.73
CA THR A 13 21.14 -0.20 11.95
C THR A 13 22.60 -0.57 12.16
N SER A 14 22.91 -1.60 12.97
CA SER A 14 24.28 -2.04 13.22
C SER A 14 24.88 -2.64 11.93
N PRO A 15 26.03 -2.15 11.46
CA PRO A 15 26.73 -2.76 10.33
C PRO A 15 27.03 -4.26 10.51
N ALA A 16 27.19 -4.72 11.75
CA ALA A 16 27.38 -6.14 12.06
C ALA A 16 26.15 -6.98 11.76
N LEU A 17 24.94 -6.49 12.09
CA LEU A 17 23.69 -7.17 11.78
C LEU A 17 23.47 -7.27 10.26
N TRP A 18 23.72 -6.19 9.52
CA TRP A 18 23.61 -6.20 8.07
C TRP A 18 24.60 -7.14 7.40
N ARG A 19 25.85 -7.20 7.90
CA ARG A 19 26.83 -8.21 7.43
C ARG A 19 26.36 -9.63 7.68
N TYR A 20 25.74 -9.89 8.84
CA TYR A 20 25.17 -11.20 9.14
C TYR A 20 23.98 -11.55 8.22
N ILE A 21 23.07 -10.60 7.99
CA ILE A 21 21.95 -10.76 7.06
C ILE A 21 22.48 -11.04 5.63
N ALA A 22 23.43 -10.24 5.15
CA ALA A 22 24.04 -10.43 3.83
C ALA A 22 24.72 -11.81 3.72
N ALA A 23 25.46 -12.24 4.75
CA ALA A 23 26.12 -13.55 4.76
C ALA A 23 25.14 -14.72 4.69
N ILE A 24 23.94 -14.59 5.28
CA ILE A 24 22.88 -15.62 5.17
C ILE A 24 22.28 -15.61 3.77
N HIS A 25 21.85 -14.43 3.29
CA HIS A 25 21.18 -14.30 2.00
C HIS A 25 22.09 -14.67 0.82
N ASN A 26 23.41 -14.38 0.90
CA ASN A 26 24.37 -14.72 -0.15
C ASN A 26 24.73 -16.21 -0.21
N ARG A 27 24.23 -17.03 0.75
CA ARG A 27 24.27 -18.50 0.64
C ARG A 27 23.13 -19.07 -0.19
N ALA A 28 22.07 -18.28 -0.42
CA ALA A 28 20.97 -18.67 -1.28
C ALA A 28 21.31 -18.33 -2.75
N ASP A 29 20.84 -19.14 -3.67
CA ASP A 29 20.99 -18.90 -5.10
C ASP A 29 20.25 -17.63 -5.52
N ILE A 30 19.13 -17.31 -4.84
CA ILE A 30 18.33 -16.13 -5.10
C ILE A 30 17.63 -15.64 -3.83
N THR A 31 17.52 -14.33 -3.66
CA THR A 31 16.71 -13.66 -2.65
C THR A 31 15.56 -12.92 -3.33
N LEU A 32 14.32 -13.22 -2.95
CA LEU A 32 13.13 -12.56 -3.49
C LEU A 32 12.69 -11.40 -2.57
N ALA A 33 12.53 -10.23 -3.14
CA ALA A 33 12.13 -9.03 -2.41
C ALA A 33 10.83 -8.42 -2.98
N PRO A 34 9.89 -7.96 -2.13
CA PRO A 34 8.53 -7.62 -2.56
C PRO A 34 8.40 -6.27 -3.29
N SER A 35 9.43 -5.43 -3.30
CA SER A 35 9.41 -4.12 -3.95
C SER A 35 10.80 -3.68 -4.41
N SER A 36 10.83 -2.72 -5.34
CA SER A 36 12.08 -2.10 -5.80
C SER A 36 12.86 -1.45 -4.65
N ALA A 37 12.16 -0.82 -3.71
CA ALA A 37 12.78 -0.24 -2.52
C ALA A 37 13.42 -1.32 -1.63
N ALA A 38 12.77 -2.47 -1.45
CA ALA A 38 13.33 -3.60 -0.70
C ALA A 38 14.54 -4.22 -1.41
N VAL A 39 14.51 -4.33 -2.73
CA VAL A 39 15.67 -4.76 -3.55
C VAL A 39 16.84 -3.82 -3.33
N TRP A 40 16.59 -2.51 -3.43
CA TRP A 40 17.64 -1.50 -3.23
C TRP A 40 18.23 -1.55 -1.82
N ASP A 41 17.38 -1.65 -0.79
CA ASP A 41 17.82 -1.73 0.61
C ASP A 41 18.72 -2.96 0.85
N LEU A 42 18.31 -4.14 0.38
CA LEU A 42 19.09 -5.37 0.50
C LEU A 42 20.45 -5.27 -0.23
N ARG A 43 20.45 -4.77 -1.48
CA ARG A 43 21.65 -4.62 -2.28
C ARG A 43 22.63 -3.60 -1.69
N SER A 44 22.13 -2.48 -1.18
CA SER A 44 22.95 -1.45 -0.53
C SER A 44 23.65 -1.96 0.75
N HIS A 45 23.15 -3.07 1.32
CA HIS A 45 23.72 -3.73 2.48
C HIS A 45 24.47 -5.04 2.17
N GLY A 46 24.82 -5.26 0.88
CA GLY A 46 25.69 -6.35 0.46
C GLY A 46 25.01 -7.67 0.15
N VAL A 47 23.68 -7.69 -0.04
CA VAL A 47 22.99 -8.87 -0.59
C VAL A 47 23.05 -8.82 -2.11
N GLU A 48 23.66 -9.82 -2.75
CA GLU A 48 24.00 -9.79 -4.19
C GLU A 48 22.85 -10.30 -5.07
N ASN A 49 22.35 -11.51 -4.82
CA ASN A 49 21.38 -12.20 -5.68
C ASN A 49 19.93 -11.82 -5.31
N VAL A 50 19.59 -10.53 -5.42
CA VAL A 50 18.23 -10.05 -5.10
C VAL A 50 17.44 -9.76 -6.37
N VAL A 51 16.25 -10.38 -6.46
CA VAL A 51 15.29 -10.18 -7.53
C VAL A 51 13.97 -9.66 -6.95
N ARG A 52 13.33 -8.74 -7.67
CA ARG A 52 12.02 -8.26 -7.27
C ARG A 52 10.96 -9.32 -7.61
N TRP A 53 10.18 -9.68 -6.59
CA TRP A 53 9.02 -10.57 -6.73
C TRP A 53 7.84 -9.95 -5.96
N MET A 54 7.00 -9.23 -6.68
CA MET A 54 5.85 -8.53 -6.11
C MET A 54 4.73 -9.52 -5.77
N ARG A 55 3.87 -9.13 -4.84
CA ARG A 55 2.69 -9.92 -4.46
C ARG A 55 1.58 -9.82 -5.51
N GLY A 56 0.73 -10.83 -5.53
CA GLY A 56 -0.49 -10.84 -6.30
C GLY A 56 -1.67 -10.16 -5.59
N VAL A 57 -2.71 -9.88 -6.36
CA VAL A 57 -4.02 -9.45 -5.86
C VAL A 57 -5.10 -10.41 -6.32
N ASP A 58 -6.08 -10.66 -5.48
CA ASP A 58 -7.32 -11.34 -5.88
C ASP A 58 -8.27 -10.34 -6.55
N ALA A 59 -8.09 -10.16 -7.86
CA ALA A 59 -8.87 -9.22 -8.65
C ALA A 59 -10.34 -9.65 -8.86
N LYS A 60 -10.71 -10.89 -8.51
CA LYS A 60 -12.10 -11.33 -8.46
C LYS A 60 -12.76 -10.85 -7.17
N ARG A 61 -12.05 -11.00 -6.05
CA ARG A 61 -12.50 -10.55 -4.75
C ARG A 61 -12.51 -9.02 -4.63
N PHE A 62 -11.45 -8.35 -5.06
CA PHE A 62 -11.34 -6.89 -5.05
C PHE A 62 -11.71 -6.36 -6.43
N ASN A 63 -12.98 -5.92 -6.57
CA ASN A 63 -13.60 -5.56 -7.84
C ASN A 63 -14.53 -4.36 -7.66
N PRO A 64 -14.52 -3.37 -8.56
CA PRO A 64 -15.47 -2.24 -8.55
C PRO A 64 -16.95 -2.66 -8.52
N GLU A 65 -17.28 -3.84 -9.07
CA GLU A 65 -18.64 -4.40 -9.06
C GLU A 65 -19.19 -4.66 -7.66
N HIS A 66 -18.33 -4.76 -6.64
CA HIS A 66 -18.72 -4.91 -5.25
C HIS A 66 -19.15 -3.60 -4.59
N ARG A 67 -19.18 -2.47 -5.35
CA ARG A 67 -19.64 -1.18 -4.84
C ARG A 67 -21.07 -1.29 -4.31
N ASN A 68 -21.25 -0.94 -3.04
CA ASN A 68 -22.49 -1.12 -2.31
C ASN A 68 -23.11 0.24 -1.94
N ALA A 69 -24.32 0.52 -2.48
CA ALA A 69 -25.00 1.79 -2.27
C ALA A 69 -25.43 1.99 -0.79
N GLU A 70 -25.79 0.92 -0.10
CA GLU A 70 -26.21 0.94 1.31
C GLU A 70 -25.01 1.28 2.23
N LEU A 71 -23.86 0.64 1.99
CA LEU A 71 -22.61 1.01 2.68
C LEU A 71 -22.22 2.47 2.41
N ARG A 72 -22.35 2.93 1.17
CA ARG A 72 -22.05 4.33 0.84
C ARG A 72 -22.96 5.31 1.59
N HIS A 73 -24.24 5.01 1.68
CA HIS A 73 -25.17 5.83 2.47
C HIS A 73 -24.81 5.82 3.96
N ARG A 74 -24.43 4.67 4.51
CA ARG A 74 -23.94 4.53 5.89
C ARG A 74 -22.65 5.30 6.14
N PHE A 75 -21.72 5.28 5.17
CA PHE A 75 -20.43 5.97 5.26
C PHE A 75 -20.56 7.49 5.08
N SER A 76 -21.53 7.93 4.27
CA SER A 76 -21.74 9.34 3.96
C SER A 76 -23.21 9.64 3.68
N SER A 77 -23.98 9.89 4.74
CA SER A 77 -25.40 10.29 4.63
C SER A 77 -25.59 11.65 3.97
N ARG A 78 -24.56 12.50 3.93
CA ARG A 78 -24.60 13.86 3.33
C ARG A 78 -24.11 13.89 1.88
N GLY A 79 -23.76 12.76 1.28
CA GLY A 79 -23.22 12.69 -0.08
C GLY A 79 -21.79 13.19 -0.26
N ASN A 80 -21.03 13.34 0.84
CA ASN A 80 -19.61 13.68 0.81
C ASN A 80 -18.80 12.60 0.08
N LYS A 81 -17.59 12.92 -0.38
CA LYS A 81 -16.62 11.95 -0.85
C LYS A 81 -16.14 11.07 0.28
N ILE A 82 -16.14 9.77 0.05
CA ILE A 82 -15.74 8.78 1.06
C ILE A 82 -14.24 8.52 0.90
N VAL A 83 -13.47 8.97 1.89
CA VAL A 83 -12.03 8.66 1.98
C VAL A 83 -11.87 7.48 2.93
N GLY A 84 -11.31 6.37 2.43
CA GLY A 84 -11.11 5.14 3.17
C GLY A 84 -9.66 4.93 3.60
N PHE A 85 -9.48 4.37 4.79
CA PHE A 85 -8.23 3.76 5.25
C PHE A 85 -8.53 2.32 5.65
N VAL A 86 -7.64 1.38 5.29
CA VAL A 86 -7.73 -0.02 5.72
C VAL A 86 -6.38 -0.47 6.23
N GLY A 87 -6.34 -0.97 7.46
CA GLY A 87 -5.11 -1.50 8.03
C GLY A 87 -5.12 -1.62 9.55
N ARG A 88 -4.05 -2.19 10.09
CA ARG A 88 -3.84 -2.26 11.53
C ARG A 88 -3.70 -0.85 12.12
N LEU A 89 -4.44 -0.58 13.20
CA LEU A 89 -4.37 0.71 13.90
C LEU A 89 -3.21 0.70 14.90
N ALA A 90 -1.98 0.87 14.36
CA ALA A 90 -0.74 0.83 15.13
C ALA A 90 0.18 2.00 14.72
N ARG A 91 1.17 2.28 15.57
CA ARG A 91 2.04 3.48 15.43
C ARG A 91 2.75 3.55 14.08
N GLU A 92 3.19 2.40 13.56
CA GLU A 92 3.89 2.31 12.27
C GLU A 92 3.02 2.72 11.08
N LYS A 93 1.70 2.64 11.22
CA LYS A 93 0.76 3.06 10.17
C LYS A 93 0.46 4.55 10.16
N GLN A 94 0.88 5.30 11.18
CA GLN A 94 0.75 6.76 11.30
C GLN A 94 -0.66 7.27 10.96
N VAL A 95 -1.70 6.55 11.44
CA VAL A 95 -3.11 6.83 11.13
C VAL A 95 -3.57 8.19 11.67
N ASP A 96 -2.86 8.75 12.65
CA ASP A 96 -3.04 10.09 13.16
C ASP A 96 -2.89 11.20 12.11
N ARG A 97 -2.22 10.94 10.98
CA ARG A 97 -2.17 11.87 9.84
C ARG A 97 -3.55 12.12 9.21
N LEU A 98 -4.50 11.21 9.38
CA LEU A 98 -5.87 11.35 8.87
C LEU A 98 -6.70 12.43 9.59
N VAL A 99 -6.24 12.96 10.72
CA VAL A 99 -6.88 14.10 11.41
C VAL A 99 -7.08 15.28 10.45
N GLU A 100 -6.07 15.60 9.65
CA GLU A 100 -6.12 16.71 8.71
C GLU A 100 -7.06 16.42 7.53
N VAL A 101 -7.15 15.16 7.09
CA VAL A 101 -8.09 14.72 6.05
C VAL A 101 -9.53 14.77 6.54
N ALA A 102 -9.78 14.37 7.80
CA ALA A 102 -11.10 14.44 8.41
C ALA A 102 -11.65 15.86 8.56
N ALA A 103 -10.78 16.86 8.53
CA ALA A 103 -11.14 18.28 8.57
C ALA A 103 -11.45 18.89 7.19
N LEU A 104 -11.19 18.16 6.10
CA LEU A 104 -11.48 18.67 4.75
C LEU A 104 -13.00 18.79 4.50
N PRO A 105 -13.47 19.89 3.91
CA PRO A 105 -14.87 20.03 3.52
C PRO A 105 -15.28 18.97 2.50
N GLY A 106 -16.47 18.44 2.63
CA GLY A 106 -17.01 17.45 1.69
C GLY A 106 -16.40 16.04 1.81
N VAL A 107 -15.64 15.75 2.88
CA VAL A 107 -15.06 14.44 3.18
C VAL A 107 -15.85 13.73 4.26
N SER A 108 -16.12 12.44 4.05
CA SER A 108 -16.48 11.46 5.07
C SER A 108 -15.34 10.45 5.20
N LEU A 109 -14.68 10.43 6.36
CA LEU A 109 -13.54 9.54 6.61
C LEU A 109 -14.02 8.23 7.22
N VAL A 110 -13.61 7.11 6.61
CA VAL A 110 -13.89 5.74 7.08
C VAL A 110 -12.59 5.01 7.38
N ILE A 111 -12.46 4.52 8.60
CA ILE A 111 -11.28 3.81 9.08
C ILE A 111 -11.66 2.36 9.38
N VAL A 112 -11.14 1.43 8.56
CA VAL A 112 -11.37 -0.02 8.67
C VAL A 112 -10.14 -0.67 9.28
N GLY A 113 -10.37 -1.40 10.35
CA GLY A 113 -9.31 -2.14 11.04
C GLY A 113 -9.38 -2.02 12.55
N ASP A 114 -8.45 -2.67 13.20
CA ASP A 114 -8.30 -2.68 14.65
C ASP A 114 -6.83 -2.60 15.05
N GLY A 115 -6.55 -2.32 16.31
CA GLY A 115 -5.18 -2.29 16.81
C GLY A 115 -4.99 -1.43 18.06
N PRO A 116 -3.77 -1.44 18.62
CA PRO A 116 -3.48 -0.82 19.92
C PRO A 116 -3.67 0.71 19.97
N CYS A 117 -3.79 1.36 18.82
CA CYS A 117 -4.01 2.81 18.76
C CYS A 117 -5.47 3.22 18.58
N LYS A 118 -6.44 2.27 18.51
CA LYS A 118 -7.84 2.54 18.17
C LYS A 118 -8.46 3.58 19.09
N ASP A 119 -8.48 3.35 20.39
CA ASP A 119 -9.12 4.25 21.37
C ASP A 119 -8.55 5.68 21.33
N LYS A 120 -7.24 5.79 21.07
CA LYS A 120 -6.58 7.07 20.90
C LYS A 120 -7.05 7.76 19.61
N LEU A 121 -7.13 7.03 18.52
CA LEU A 121 -7.53 7.56 17.20
C LEU A 121 -9.00 7.98 17.20
N GLU A 122 -9.91 7.23 17.82
CA GLU A 122 -11.33 7.60 17.98
C GLU A 122 -11.49 8.93 18.72
N LYS A 123 -10.68 9.17 19.76
CA LYS A 123 -10.65 10.46 20.46
C LYS A 123 -10.07 11.59 19.63
N MET A 124 -9.08 11.31 18.78
CA MET A 124 -8.40 12.30 17.93
C MET A 124 -9.22 12.67 16.70
N ILE A 125 -10.01 11.73 16.16
CA ILE A 125 -10.77 11.89 14.91
C ILE A 125 -12.26 11.50 15.17
N PRO A 126 -12.97 12.23 16.03
CA PRO A 126 -14.34 11.87 16.40
C PRO A 126 -15.35 11.97 15.25
N SER A 127 -14.99 12.64 14.17
CA SER A 127 -15.81 12.74 12.95
C SER A 127 -15.62 11.55 12.00
N ALA A 128 -14.62 10.69 12.21
CA ALA A 128 -14.41 9.51 11.38
C ALA A 128 -15.31 8.35 11.80
N LEU A 129 -15.72 7.54 10.84
CA LEU A 129 -16.42 6.28 11.11
C LEU A 129 -15.38 5.16 11.27
N PHE A 130 -15.25 4.62 12.46
CA PHE A 130 -14.45 3.42 12.73
C PHE A 130 -15.34 2.18 12.62
N THR A 131 -15.04 1.30 11.66
CA THR A 131 -15.86 0.10 11.41
C THR A 131 -15.37 -1.12 12.18
N GLY A 132 -14.17 -1.08 12.73
CA GLY A 132 -13.50 -2.25 13.27
C GLY A 132 -12.89 -3.13 12.18
N PHE A 133 -12.51 -4.36 12.54
CA PHE A 133 -11.94 -5.34 11.61
C PHE A 133 -13.00 -5.83 10.62
N ALA A 134 -12.65 -5.89 9.35
CA ALA A 134 -13.45 -6.47 8.29
C ALA A 134 -12.64 -7.47 7.45
N SER A 135 -13.30 -8.44 6.86
CA SER A 135 -12.68 -9.46 6.00
C SER A 135 -13.68 -9.97 4.95
N GLY A 136 -13.20 -10.85 4.06
CA GLY A 136 -14.09 -11.49 3.08
C GLY A 136 -14.78 -10.49 2.14
N LEU A 137 -16.04 -10.77 1.84
CA LEU A 137 -16.86 -9.94 0.96
C LEU A 137 -17.12 -8.55 1.55
N GLU A 138 -17.30 -8.46 2.86
CA GLU A 138 -17.53 -7.18 3.54
C GLU A 138 -16.37 -6.21 3.29
N LEU A 139 -15.12 -6.67 3.45
CA LEU A 139 -13.95 -5.84 3.15
C LEU A 139 -13.90 -5.42 1.69
N SER A 140 -14.22 -6.32 0.75
CA SER A 140 -14.26 -6.01 -0.68
C SER A 140 -15.31 -4.93 -0.99
N GLN A 141 -16.49 -5.03 -0.40
CA GLN A 141 -17.55 -4.03 -0.54
C GLN A 141 -17.15 -2.68 0.06
N MET A 142 -16.43 -2.68 1.18
CA MET A 142 -15.91 -1.45 1.77
C MET A 142 -14.92 -0.77 0.83
N TYR A 143 -13.91 -1.49 0.33
CA TYR A 143 -12.96 -0.92 -0.65
C TYR A 143 -13.68 -0.33 -1.86
N ALA A 144 -14.51 -1.11 -2.54
CA ALA A 144 -15.23 -0.66 -3.74
C ALA A 144 -16.17 0.53 -3.46
N SER A 145 -16.56 0.74 -2.21
CA SER A 145 -17.45 1.84 -1.79
C SER A 145 -16.72 3.13 -1.45
N PHE A 146 -15.38 3.15 -1.38
CA PHE A 146 -14.61 4.38 -1.24
C PHE A 146 -14.55 5.17 -2.54
N ASP A 147 -14.33 6.47 -2.44
CA ASP A 147 -14.01 7.34 -3.57
C ASP A 147 -12.49 7.56 -3.68
N VAL A 148 -11.78 7.59 -2.55
CA VAL A 148 -10.32 7.72 -2.44
C VAL A 148 -9.82 6.80 -1.34
N PHE A 149 -8.71 6.11 -1.57
CA PHE A 149 -8.01 5.35 -0.53
C PHE A 149 -6.78 6.14 -0.04
N ALA A 150 -6.73 6.43 1.25
CA ALA A 150 -5.65 7.20 1.87
C ALA A 150 -4.73 6.29 2.69
N HIS A 151 -3.45 6.18 2.31
CA HIS A 151 -2.47 5.39 3.04
C HIS A 151 -1.42 6.29 3.69
N THR A 152 -1.18 6.08 4.98
CA THR A 152 -0.36 6.96 5.82
C THR A 152 0.97 6.35 6.26
N GLY A 153 1.11 5.02 6.22
CA GLY A 153 2.31 4.32 6.66
C GLY A 153 3.49 4.50 5.70
N VAL A 154 4.60 5.04 6.18
CA VAL A 154 5.79 5.34 5.36
C VAL A 154 6.79 4.17 5.27
N ASP A 155 6.71 3.22 6.19
CA ASP A 155 7.64 2.10 6.30
C ASP A 155 7.05 0.79 5.73
N GLU A 156 6.45 0.86 4.54
CA GLU A 156 5.85 -0.29 3.87
C GLU A 156 6.84 -0.99 2.94
N THR A 157 7.00 -2.29 3.13
CA THR A 157 7.82 -3.10 2.22
C THR A 157 7.10 -3.42 0.91
N PHE A 158 5.75 -3.47 0.91
CA PHE A 158 4.92 -3.66 -0.28
C PHE A 158 3.62 -2.83 -0.21
N CYS A 159 2.78 -3.06 0.78
CA CYS A 159 1.44 -2.50 1.00
C CYS A 159 0.32 -3.16 0.17
N GLN A 160 -0.13 -4.34 0.64
CA GLN A 160 -1.24 -5.07 0.02
C GLN A 160 -2.54 -4.24 -0.04
N ALA A 161 -2.81 -3.42 0.98
CA ALA A 161 -4.01 -2.58 1.04
C ALA A 161 -4.13 -1.58 -0.12
N ILE A 162 -2.99 -1.03 -0.59
CA ILE A 162 -2.96 -0.17 -1.79
C ILE A 162 -3.34 -0.98 -3.03
N GLN A 163 -2.79 -2.18 -3.18
CA GLN A 163 -3.07 -3.03 -4.34
C GLN A 163 -4.54 -3.47 -4.36
N GLU A 164 -5.14 -3.76 -3.21
CA GLU A 164 -6.56 -4.09 -3.05
C GLU A 164 -7.47 -2.91 -3.38
N ALA A 165 -7.11 -1.69 -2.95
CA ALA A 165 -7.84 -0.47 -3.29
C ALA A 165 -7.82 -0.22 -4.81
N LEU A 166 -6.64 -0.28 -5.44
CA LEU A 166 -6.49 -0.14 -6.88
C LEU A 166 -7.29 -1.19 -7.65
N ALA A 167 -7.24 -2.47 -7.24
CA ALA A 167 -8.02 -3.55 -7.84
C ALA A 167 -9.54 -3.31 -7.74
N SER A 168 -9.98 -2.63 -6.68
CA SER A 168 -11.37 -2.20 -6.47
C SER A 168 -11.74 -0.93 -7.26
N GLY A 169 -10.85 -0.43 -8.13
CA GLY A 169 -11.10 0.77 -8.95
C GLY A 169 -11.00 2.07 -8.16
N VAL A 170 -10.33 2.06 -7.01
CA VAL A 170 -10.24 3.22 -6.09
C VAL A 170 -8.86 3.85 -6.21
N PRO A 171 -8.76 5.14 -6.58
CA PRO A 171 -7.49 5.86 -6.64
C PRO A 171 -6.90 6.05 -5.25
N VAL A 172 -5.57 6.08 -5.19
CA VAL A 172 -4.82 6.00 -3.95
C VAL A 172 -4.00 7.26 -3.70
N VAL A 173 -3.98 7.73 -2.45
CA VAL A 173 -3.00 8.72 -1.97
C VAL A 173 -2.07 8.04 -0.98
N ALA A 174 -0.78 7.89 -1.32
CA ALA A 174 0.18 7.10 -0.58
C ALA A 174 1.54 7.81 -0.47
N PRO A 175 2.40 7.43 0.50
CA PRO A 175 3.72 8.04 0.63
C PRO A 175 4.64 7.69 -0.55
N ALA A 176 5.44 8.66 -0.98
CA ALA A 176 6.54 8.47 -1.92
C ALA A 176 7.72 7.75 -1.24
N SER A 177 7.46 6.56 -0.69
CA SER A 177 8.42 5.77 0.10
C SER A 177 8.08 4.29 0.06
N GLY A 178 9.09 3.43 0.00
CA GLY A 178 8.94 1.98 0.11
C GLY A 178 8.12 1.34 -1.02
N GLY A 179 7.32 0.33 -0.68
CA GLY A 179 6.49 -0.43 -1.63
C GLY A 179 5.43 0.37 -2.39
N PRO A 180 4.80 1.41 -1.81
CA PRO A 180 3.88 2.28 -2.55
C PRO A 180 4.42 2.85 -3.86
N LEU A 181 5.74 3.08 -3.98
CA LEU A 181 6.38 3.58 -5.21
C LEU A 181 6.25 2.62 -6.41
N ASP A 182 6.09 1.31 -6.16
CA ASP A 182 5.89 0.32 -7.22
C ASP A 182 4.42 0.17 -7.64
N LEU A 183 3.48 0.69 -6.85
CA LEU A 183 2.04 0.52 -7.05
C LEU A 183 1.34 1.80 -7.53
N VAL A 184 1.79 2.97 -7.04
CA VAL A 184 1.14 4.25 -7.32
C VAL A 184 1.96 5.04 -8.33
N GLN A 185 1.36 5.33 -9.47
CA GLN A 185 1.87 6.25 -10.49
C GLN A 185 1.21 7.61 -10.28
N HIS A 186 2.03 8.59 -9.84
CA HIS A 186 1.57 9.94 -9.49
C HIS A 186 0.80 10.60 -10.65
N GLY A 187 -0.42 11.05 -10.39
CA GLY A 187 -1.32 11.68 -11.37
C GLY A 187 -1.99 10.70 -12.35
N HIS A 188 -1.72 9.37 -12.26
CA HIS A 188 -2.31 8.39 -13.16
C HIS A 188 -3.33 7.46 -12.48
N ASN A 189 -2.95 6.77 -11.40
CA ASN A 189 -3.84 5.92 -10.60
C ASN A 189 -3.97 6.41 -9.15
N GLY A 190 -3.43 7.59 -8.85
CA GLY A 190 -3.43 8.22 -7.55
C GLY A 190 -2.33 9.25 -7.38
N PHE A 191 -2.07 9.66 -6.14
CA PHE A 191 -1.06 10.67 -5.82
C PHE A 191 -0.05 10.16 -4.80
N LEU A 192 1.22 10.45 -5.04
CA LEU A 192 2.30 10.20 -4.09
C LEU A 192 2.59 11.48 -3.31
N TRP A 193 2.56 11.40 -1.97
CA TRP A 193 2.89 12.51 -1.09
C TRP A 193 4.31 12.36 -0.52
N ASN A 194 4.96 13.49 -0.26
CA ASN A 194 6.32 13.51 0.28
C ASN A 194 6.31 13.36 1.81
N PRO A 195 6.88 12.27 2.39
CA PRO A 195 6.92 12.06 3.84
C PRO A 195 7.61 13.17 4.65
N ALA A 196 8.53 13.91 4.03
CA ALA A 196 9.20 15.05 4.64
C ALA A 196 8.35 16.35 4.62
N LYS A 197 7.29 16.40 3.80
CA LYS A 197 6.39 17.54 3.65
C LYS A 197 4.95 17.11 3.93
N ARG A 198 4.56 17.17 5.20
CA ARG A 198 3.28 16.61 5.68
C ARG A 198 2.05 17.14 4.93
N HIS A 199 2.03 18.43 4.56
CA HIS A 199 0.93 19.06 3.83
C HIS A 199 0.62 18.40 2.49
N THR A 200 1.62 17.80 1.82
CA THR A 200 1.43 17.17 0.51
C THR A 200 0.50 15.95 0.55
N PHE A 201 0.31 15.33 1.73
CA PHE A 201 -0.68 14.26 1.92
C PHE A 201 -2.11 14.80 1.79
N VAL A 202 -2.39 15.87 2.52
CA VAL A 202 -3.71 16.53 2.50
C VAL A 202 -4.01 17.13 1.12
N GLU A 203 -3.00 17.73 0.48
CA GLU A 203 -3.13 18.26 -0.88
C GLU A 203 -3.50 17.16 -1.89
N GLY A 204 -2.86 15.99 -1.83
CA GLY A 204 -3.19 14.87 -2.71
C GLY A 204 -4.61 14.33 -2.49
N VAL A 205 -5.08 14.27 -1.24
CA VAL A 205 -6.47 13.89 -0.95
C VAL A 205 -7.44 14.96 -1.43
N ASN A 206 -7.15 16.25 -1.14
CA ASN A 206 -7.99 17.36 -1.53
C ASN A 206 -8.14 17.47 -3.05
N GLU A 207 -7.07 17.23 -3.80
CA GLU A 207 -7.10 17.20 -5.27
C GLU A 207 -8.15 16.18 -5.76
N LEU A 208 -8.09 14.94 -5.28
CA LEU A 208 -9.05 13.90 -5.68
C LEU A 208 -10.48 14.17 -5.19
N VAL A 209 -10.66 14.82 -4.05
CA VAL A 209 -11.99 15.10 -3.48
C VAL A 209 -12.69 16.27 -4.21
N THR A 210 -11.93 17.30 -4.59
CA THR A 210 -12.48 18.53 -5.16
C THR A 210 -12.45 18.56 -6.69
N ASN A 211 -11.48 17.89 -7.31
CA ASN A 211 -11.34 17.81 -8.77
C ASN A 211 -11.97 16.53 -9.31
N GLY A 212 -13.22 16.61 -9.79
CA GLY A 212 -13.96 15.45 -10.31
C GLY A 212 -13.35 14.81 -11.57
N GLU A 213 -12.60 15.58 -12.39
CA GLU A 213 -11.92 15.05 -13.58
C GLU A 213 -10.70 14.24 -13.16
N SER A 214 -9.89 14.75 -12.24
CA SER A 214 -8.74 14.06 -11.66
C SER A 214 -9.17 12.76 -10.99
N LEU A 215 -10.25 12.80 -10.20
CA LEU A 215 -10.81 11.61 -9.55
C LEU A 215 -11.23 10.54 -10.57
N LYS A 216 -12.00 10.92 -11.59
CA LYS A 216 -12.48 10.00 -12.64
C LYS A 216 -11.32 9.40 -13.42
N PHE A 217 -10.34 10.22 -13.80
CA PHE A 217 -9.16 9.77 -14.54
C PHE A 217 -8.35 8.76 -13.71
N CYS A 218 -8.02 9.08 -12.47
CA CYS A 218 -7.28 8.15 -11.60
C CYS A 218 -8.06 6.86 -11.32
N ALA A 219 -9.38 6.95 -11.10
CA ALA A 219 -10.23 5.78 -10.85
C ALA A 219 -10.31 4.85 -12.06
N SER A 220 -10.41 5.39 -13.28
CA SER A 220 -10.44 4.59 -14.51
C SER A 220 -9.14 3.81 -14.76
N ASN A 221 -8.00 4.33 -14.28
CA ASN A 221 -6.70 3.68 -14.43
C ASN A 221 -6.32 2.78 -13.24
N ALA A 222 -7.00 2.92 -12.11
CA ALA A 222 -6.65 2.23 -10.88
C ALA A 222 -6.59 0.70 -11.06
N ARG A 223 -7.68 0.09 -11.53
CA ARG A 223 -7.78 -1.37 -11.68
C ARG A 223 -6.80 -1.91 -12.71
N ALA A 224 -6.72 -1.31 -13.89
CA ALA A 224 -5.84 -1.74 -14.96
C ALA A 224 -4.36 -1.78 -14.55
N SER A 225 -3.96 -0.93 -13.60
CA SER A 225 -2.58 -0.86 -13.10
C SER A 225 -2.15 -2.11 -12.32
N VAL A 226 -3.07 -2.91 -11.79
CA VAL A 226 -2.76 -4.04 -10.89
C VAL A 226 -3.44 -5.37 -11.22
N GLU A 227 -4.53 -5.39 -12.01
CA GLU A 227 -5.34 -6.60 -12.23
C GLU A 227 -4.61 -7.74 -12.95
N HIS A 228 -3.56 -7.42 -13.71
CA HIS A 228 -2.69 -8.40 -14.36
C HIS A 228 -1.81 -9.17 -13.37
N ARG A 229 -1.59 -8.64 -12.16
CA ARG A 229 -0.78 -9.26 -11.09
C ARG A 229 -1.64 -10.19 -10.24
N THR A 230 -2.24 -11.21 -10.86
CA THR A 230 -3.00 -12.24 -10.13
C THR A 230 -2.06 -13.14 -9.32
N TRP A 231 -2.60 -13.82 -8.30
CA TRP A 231 -1.83 -14.81 -7.55
C TRP A 231 -1.31 -15.93 -8.46
N ASP A 232 -2.08 -16.35 -9.47
CA ASP A 232 -1.64 -17.38 -10.43
C ASP A 232 -0.44 -16.90 -11.24
N SER A 233 -0.45 -15.65 -11.72
CA SER A 233 0.68 -15.08 -12.46
C SER A 233 1.94 -14.98 -11.58
N VAL A 234 1.77 -14.57 -10.34
CA VAL A 234 2.86 -14.42 -9.35
C VAL A 234 3.45 -15.77 -8.94
N MET A 235 2.59 -16.80 -8.75
CA MET A 235 3.06 -18.16 -8.46
C MET A 235 3.76 -18.80 -9.67
N SER A 236 3.30 -18.52 -10.89
CA SER A 236 3.98 -18.95 -12.11
C SER A 236 5.38 -18.35 -12.24
N GLU A 237 5.52 -17.05 -11.91
CA GLU A 237 6.82 -16.37 -11.82
C GLU A 237 7.74 -17.03 -10.78
N LEU A 238 7.22 -17.35 -9.58
CA LEU A 238 7.96 -18.04 -8.53
C LEU A 238 8.47 -19.42 -8.97
N VAL A 239 7.61 -20.21 -9.62
CA VAL A 239 8.00 -21.53 -10.19
C VAL A 239 9.08 -21.34 -11.26
N GLY A 240 9.01 -20.26 -12.05
CA GLY A 240 10.05 -19.88 -13.01
C GLY A 240 11.40 -19.66 -12.33
N HIS A 241 11.43 -18.95 -11.21
CA HIS A 241 12.66 -18.75 -10.42
C HIS A 241 13.22 -20.07 -9.89
N TYR A 242 12.39 -20.95 -9.34
CA TYR A 242 12.84 -22.29 -8.88
C TYR A 242 13.43 -23.13 -10.01
N ARG A 243 12.80 -23.12 -11.19
CA ARG A 243 13.31 -23.87 -12.36
C ARG A 243 14.65 -23.30 -12.85
N ALA A 244 14.81 -21.99 -12.86
CA ALA A 244 16.06 -21.35 -13.25
C ALA A 244 17.21 -21.75 -12.31
N VAL A 245 16.99 -21.71 -11.01
CA VAL A 245 17.96 -22.15 -10.00
C VAL A 245 18.29 -23.63 -10.16
N ALA A 246 17.27 -24.51 -10.29
CA ALA A 246 17.47 -25.94 -10.46
C ALA A 246 18.27 -26.29 -11.73
N ASN A 247 18.18 -25.50 -12.77
CA ASN A 247 18.95 -25.65 -14.02
C ASN A 247 20.32 -24.96 -14.01
N GLY A 248 20.78 -24.42 -12.87
CA GLY A 248 22.05 -23.72 -12.75
C GLY A 248 22.11 -22.41 -13.51
N LEU A 249 20.98 -21.83 -13.89
CA LEU A 249 20.90 -20.53 -14.57
C LEU A 249 21.08 -19.42 -13.52
N SER A 250 22.19 -18.68 -13.62
CA SER A 250 22.33 -17.43 -12.87
C SER A 250 21.25 -16.45 -13.36
N LEU A 251 20.34 -16.05 -12.48
CA LEU A 251 19.38 -14.99 -12.75
C LEU A 251 20.07 -13.64 -12.61
N ALA A 252 21.10 -13.41 -13.45
CA ALA A 252 21.68 -12.07 -13.59
C ALA A 252 20.54 -11.14 -14.04
N TYR A 253 20.25 -10.15 -13.22
CA TYR A 253 19.24 -9.12 -13.46
C TYR A 253 19.61 -8.38 -14.75
N SER A 254 18.91 -8.63 -15.85
CA SER A 254 18.86 -7.71 -16.97
C SER A 254 18.11 -6.46 -16.49
N GLY A 255 18.85 -5.52 -15.94
CA GLY A 255 18.36 -4.20 -15.61
C GLY A 255 17.93 -3.50 -16.90
N ALA A 256 16.68 -3.64 -17.29
CA ALA A 256 16.09 -2.78 -18.28
C ALA A 256 15.91 -1.40 -17.62
N SER A 257 16.84 -0.52 -17.98
CA SER A 257 16.67 0.92 -17.96
C SER A 257 15.35 1.29 -18.64
N LYS A 258 14.45 1.96 -17.92
CA LYS A 258 13.78 3.18 -18.40
C LYS A 258 12.84 3.65 -17.31
#